data_01030c31a801a9d00f7ec7db7cfb3bd2
#
_entry.id   01030c31a801a9d00f7ec7db7cfb3bd2
#
_cell.length_a   1.000
_cell.length_b   1.000
_cell.length_c   1.000
_cell.angle_alpha   90.00
_cell.angle_beta   90.00
_cell.angle_gamma   90.00
#
_symmetry.space_group_name_H-M   'P 1'
#
loop_
_entity.id
_entity.type
_entity.pdbx_description
1 polymer ?
#
loop_
_entity_poly.entity_id
_entity_poly.type
_entity_poly.pdbx_seq_one_letter_code
_entity_poly.pdbx_strand_id
1 'polypeptide(L)'
;MISRYEDDPEYHKYLENNDPYGIMTMSALWGADSLTHQNRFSGVSKVYGIDVSYYQGNIDWKKVKNSGVEFVIIRVGYRGYGSAGTLVEDPKFKTYLDGATKAGLKVGVYFYTQAITTAEAKAEAKFVLDRIKGYSLQMPVYYDIESV
;
A
#
# COMPACT_ATOMS: atom_id res chain seq x y z
N MET A 1 8.05 -7.26 -14.00
CA MET A 1 8.80 -6.10 -14.54
C MET A 1 8.90 -5.15 -13.37
N ILE A 2 10.04 -5.05 -12.75
CA ILE A 2 10.41 -3.86 -11.99
C ILE A 2 10.18 -2.75 -13.01
N SER A 3 9.46 -1.70 -12.64
CA SER A 3 9.10 -0.63 -13.57
C SER A 3 10.36 -0.23 -14.33
N ARG A 4 10.27 -0.10 -15.66
CA ARG A 4 11.35 0.36 -16.53
C ARG A 4 11.94 1.72 -16.12
N TYR A 5 11.38 2.32 -15.11
CA TYR A 5 11.62 3.67 -14.65
C TYR A 5 12.31 3.76 -13.29
N GLU A 6 12.44 2.63 -12.54
CA GLU A 6 13.09 2.66 -11.21
C GLU A 6 14.58 3.02 -11.27
N ASP A 7 15.26 2.77 -12.41
CA ASP A 7 16.66 3.12 -12.62
C ASP A 7 16.86 4.29 -13.61
N ASP A 8 15.78 4.97 -14.03
CA ASP A 8 15.86 6.08 -14.96
C ASP A 8 16.05 7.41 -14.22
N PRO A 9 17.23 8.07 -14.34
CA PRO A 9 17.51 9.34 -13.70
C PRO A 9 16.56 10.48 -14.12
N GLU A 10 16.02 10.44 -15.35
CA GLU A 10 15.04 11.41 -15.82
C GLU A 10 13.68 11.21 -15.18
N TYR A 11 13.30 9.95 -14.92
CA TYR A 11 12.07 9.63 -14.19
C TYR A 11 12.13 10.09 -12.74
N HIS A 12 13.26 9.89 -12.05
CA HIS A 12 13.48 10.44 -10.72
C HIS A 12 13.42 11.96 -10.70
N LYS A 13 14.05 12.61 -11.67
CA LYS A 13 14.00 14.07 -11.84
C LYS A 13 12.59 14.56 -12.21
N TYR A 14 11.83 13.78 -12.96
CA TYR A 14 10.43 14.06 -13.25
C TYR A 14 9.57 13.96 -11.98
N LEU A 15 9.77 12.96 -11.15
CA LEU A 15 9.09 12.82 -9.85
C LEU A 15 9.46 13.97 -8.90
N GLU A 16 10.72 14.39 -8.85
CA GLU A 16 11.17 15.53 -8.04
C GLU A 16 10.54 16.86 -8.47
N ASN A 17 10.28 17.05 -9.76
CA ASN A 17 9.78 18.32 -10.31
C ASN A 17 8.27 18.33 -10.59
N ASN A 18 7.62 17.19 -10.73
CA ASN A 18 6.22 17.05 -11.13
C ASN A 18 5.60 15.86 -10.42
N ASP A 19 5.65 15.81 -9.09
CA ASP A 19 4.97 14.74 -8.38
C ASP A 19 3.45 14.80 -8.63
N PRO A 20 2.93 14.15 -9.69
CA PRO A 20 1.51 14.24 -10.05
C PRO A 20 0.63 13.46 -9.09
N TYR A 21 1.21 12.65 -8.20
CA TYR A 21 0.50 11.83 -7.24
C TYR A 21 0.81 12.20 -5.79
N GLY A 22 1.64 13.25 -5.57
CA GLY A 22 1.97 13.71 -4.25
C GLY A 22 2.61 12.61 -3.40
N ILE A 23 3.48 11.77 -4.02
CA ILE A 23 4.42 10.94 -3.27
C ILE A 23 5.47 11.90 -2.70
N MET A 24 4.99 12.93 -2.11
CA MET A 24 5.78 13.75 -1.25
C MET A 24 6.38 12.84 -0.19
N THR A 25 7.67 13.01 0.04
CA THR A 25 8.30 12.43 1.22
C THR A 25 7.34 12.58 2.39
N MET A 26 7.15 11.55 3.18
CA MET A 26 6.22 11.56 4.32
C MET A 26 6.28 12.86 5.13
N SER A 27 7.42 13.57 5.16
CA SER A 27 7.58 14.86 5.81
C SER A 27 6.82 16.04 5.16
N ALA A 28 6.48 15.96 3.89
CA ALA A 28 5.71 17.00 3.20
C ALA A 28 4.19 16.75 3.22
N LEU A 29 3.77 15.49 3.42
CA LEU A 29 2.37 15.13 3.68
C LEU A 29 1.86 15.59 5.06
N TRP A 30 2.76 15.96 5.96
CA TRP A 30 2.45 16.23 7.35
C TRP A 30 2.13 17.69 7.69
N GLY A 31 2.11 18.57 6.71
CA GLY A 31 1.32 19.77 6.82
C GLY A 31 -0.14 19.42 6.55
N ALA A 32 -0.94 19.25 7.59
CA ALA A 32 -2.37 18.90 7.48
C ALA A 32 -3.16 19.82 6.53
N ASP A 33 -2.59 20.93 6.13
CA ASP A 33 -3.18 21.94 5.26
C ASP A 33 -2.95 21.68 3.76
N SER A 34 -2.15 20.66 3.38
CA SER A 34 -1.81 20.40 1.99
C SER A 34 -2.73 19.42 1.26
N LEU A 35 -3.51 18.62 1.98
CA LEU A 35 -4.47 17.68 1.38
C LEU A 35 -5.82 18.34 1.19
N THR A 36 -6.09 18.79 -0.04
CA THR A 36 -7.39 19.33 -0.41
C THR A 36 -8.25 18.28 -1.11
N HIS A 37 -9.48 18.11 -0.63
CA HIS A 37 -10.48 17.32 -1.35
C HIS A 37 -11.18 18.14 -2.41
N GLN A 38 -11.67 17.48 -3.46
CA GLN A 38 -12.52 18.11 -4.46
C GLN A 38 -13.77 18.70 -3.79
N ASN A 39 -14.26 19.82 -4.28
CA ASN A 39 -15.43 20.55 -3.73
C ASN A 39 -16.68 19.68 -3.57
N ARG A 40 -16.87 18.65 -4.41
CA ARG A 40 -17.97 17.68 -4.30
C ARG A 40 -18.00 16.90 -2.98
N PHE A 41 -16.88 16.90 -2.24
CA PHE A 41 -16.76 16.27 -0.92
C PHE A 41 -16.75 17.28 0.22
N SER A 42 -17.14 18.54 -0.05
CA SER A 42 -17.32 19.52 1.01
C SER A 42 -18.41 19.04 1.97
N GLY A 43 -18.16 19.12 3.27
CA GLY A 43 -19.11 18.69 4.30
C GLY A 43 -19.08 17.22 4.72
N VAL A 44 -18.22 16.38 4.10
CA VAL A 44 -17.98 15.02 4.60
C VAL A 44 -16.77 14.95 5.54
N SER A 45 -16.83 14.05 6.51
CA SER A 45 -15.71 13.78 7.39
C SER A 45 -14.55 13.15 6.59
N LYS A 46 -13.34 13.62 6.87
CA LYS A 46 -12.11 13.14 6.22
C LYS A 46 -11.40 12.18 7.14
N VAL A 47 -10.94 11.07 6.57
CA VAL A 47 -10.13 10.07 7.26
C VAL A 47 -8.89 9.84 6.43
N TYR A 48 -7.72 9.98 7.04
CA TYR A 48 -6.45 9.82 6.33
C TYR A 48 -5.90 8.41 6.54
N GLY A 49 -5.48 7.81 5.44
CA GLY A 49 -4.82 6.51 5.43
C GLY A 49 -3.63 6.52 4.48
N ILE A 50 -2.82 5.50 4.62
CA ILE A 50 -1.68 5.22 3.72
C ILE A 50 -1.75 3.79 3.25
N ASP A 51 -1.21 3.50 2.07
CA ASP A 51 -0.84 2.15 1.66
C ASP A 51 0.68 1.98 1.70
N VAL A 52 1.13 0.76 1.98
CA VAL A 52 2.56 0.49 2.16
C VAL A 52 2.93 -0.91 1.71
N SER A 53 4.17 -1.03 1.25
CA SER A 53 4.85 -2.28 0.92
C SER A 53 6.29 -2.23 1.42
N TYR A 54 7.08 -3.25 1.16
CA TYR A 54 8.49 -3.27 1.56
C TYR A 54 9.31 -2.07 1.03
N TYR A 55 8.86 -1.42 -0.02
CA TYR A 55 9.51 -0.25 -0.60
C TYR A 55 9.62 0.94 0.36
N GLN A 56 8.73 1.05 1.35
CA GLN A 56 8.78 2.09 2.37
C GLN A 56 9.83 1.84 3.46
N GLY A 57 10.55 0.70 3.39
CA GLY A 57 11.69 0.41 4.29
C GLY A 57 11.29 0.23 5.75
N ASN A 58 11.88 0.98 6.66
CA ASN A 58 11.56 0.93 8.08
C ASN A 58 10.62 2.07 8.46
N ILE A 59 9.44 1.73 8.96
CA ILE A 59 8.39 2.68 9.31
C ILE A 59 8.32 2.85 10.83
N ASP A 60 8.36 4.10 11.30
CA ASP A 60 8.02 4.46 12.69
C ASP A 60 6.49 4.62 12.81
N TRP A 61 5.81 3.54 13.12
CA TRP A 61 4.36 3.50 13.21
C TRP A 61 3.77 4.47 14.24
N LYS A 62 4.53 4.78 15.29
CA LYS A 62 4.10 5.75 16.28
C LYS A 62 4.09 7.17 15.70
N LYS A 63 5.09 7.52 14.91
CA LYS A 63 5.10 8.79 14.18
C LYS A 63 3.97 8.84 13.15
N VAL A 64 3.74 7.75 12.41
CA VAL A 64 2.62 7.65 11.46
C VAL A 64 1.30 7.90 12.18
N LYS A 65 1.04 7.25 13.31
CA LYS A 65 -0.20 7.48 14.07
C LYS A 65 -0.32 8.91 14.57
N ASN A 66 0.76 9.46 15.10
CA ASN A 66 0.75 10.82 15.67
C ASN A 66 0.56 11.92 14.63
N SER A 67 0.75 11.63 13.37
CA SER A 67 0.56 12.58 12.27
C SER A 67 -0.88 12.69 11.76
N GLY A 68 -1.81 11.97 12.38
CA GLY A 68 -3.22 12.00 12.00
C GLY A 68 -3.65 10.90 11.03
N VAL A 69 -2.76 9.98 10.68
CA VAL A 69 -3.13 8.78 9.91
C VAL A 69 -3.97 7.86 10.80
N GLU A 70 -5.10 7.41 10.29
CA GLU A 70 -6.05 6.57 11.03
C GLU A 70 -6.02 5.12 10.59
N PHE A 71 -5.69 4.85 9.31
CA PHE A 71 -5.64 3.49 8.78
C PHE A 71 -4.45 3.28 7.84
N VAL A 72 -4.11 2.02 7.65
CA VAL A 72 -3.08 1.59 6.69
C VAL A 72 -3.56 0.38 5.92
N ILE A 73 -3.23 0.33 4.64
CA ILE A 73 -3.45 -0.81 3.76
C ILE A 73 -2.08 -1.41 3.43
N ILE A 74 -1.81 -2.63 3.90
CA ILE A 74 -0.48 -3.25 3.85
C ILE A 74 -0.46 -4.32 2.76
N ARG A 75 0.58 -4.31 1.93
CA ARG A 75 0.74 -5.35 0.92
C ARG A 75 1.02 -6.70 1.56
N VAL A 76 0.16 -7.69 1.29
CA VAL A 76 0.39 -9.08 1.70
C VAL A 76 1.48 -9.72 0.83
N GLY A 77 1.46 -9.40 -0.45
CA GLY A 77 2.36 -9.97 -1.43
C GLY A 77 1.92 -9.62 -2.86
N TYR A 78 2.51 -10.32 -3.79
CA TYR A 78 2.27 -10.11 -5.21
C TYR A 78 2.48 -11.40 -6.00
N ARG A 79 1.93 -11.44 -7.21
CA ARG A 79 2.32 -12.45 -8.19
C ARG A 79 3.45 -11.89 -9.04
N GLY A 80 4.56 -12.62 -9.13
CA GLY A 80 5.70 -12.27 -9.97
C GLY A 80 5.34 -12.33 -11.45
N TYR A 81 6.04 -11.53 -12.24
CA TYR A 81 5.89 -11.49 -13.68
C TYR A 81 6.43 -12.75 -14.37
N GLY A 82 5.97 -12.94 -15.60
CA GLY A 82 6.39 -14.03 -16.48
C GLY A 82 5.60 -15.33 -16.28
N SER A 83 5.92 -16.35 -17.08
CA SER A 83 5.20 -17.61 -17.13
C SER A 83 5.18 -18.40 -15.82
N ALA A 84 6.15 -18.18 -14.93
CA ALA A 84 6.19 -18.85 -13.64
C ALA A 84 5.13 -18.33 -12.65
N GLY A 85 4.76 -17.05 -12.76
CA GLY A 85 3.68 -16.43 -11.96
C GLY A 85 3.74 -16.75 -10.45
N THR A 86 4.94 -16.75 -9.86
CA THR A 86 5.15 -17.18 -8.47
C THR A 86 4.48 -16.22 -7.49
N LEU A 87 3.77 -16.77 -6.50
CA LEU A 87 3.22 -15.99 -5.39
C LEU A 87 4.31 -15.67 -4.37
N VAL A 88 4.53 -14.39 -4.10
CA VAL A 88 5.59 -13.90 -3.23
C VAL A 88 4.98 -13.10 -2.08
N GLU A 89 5.34 -13.44 -0.84
CA GLU A 89 4.96 -12.65 0.33
C GLU A 89 5.83 -11.39 0.39
N ASP A 90 5.20 -10.26 0.71
CA ASP A 90 5.95 -9.04 0.97
C ASP A 90 6.82 -9.21 2.23
N PRO A 91 8.15 -8.99 2.14
CA PRO A 91 9.06 -9.26 3.26
C PRO A 91 8.80 -8.40 4.50
N LYS A 92 8.05 -7.31 4.37
CA LYS A 92 7.67 -6.44 5.49
C LYS A 92 6.23 -6.68 5.98
N PHE A 93 5.45 -7.54 5.33
CA PHE A 93 4.04 -7.73 5.62
C PHE A 93 3.76 -7.92 7.11
N LYS A 94 4.35 -8.94 7.72
CA LYS A 94 4.11 -9.26 9.13
C LYS A 94 4.61 -8.18 10.07
N THR A 95 5.81 -7.68 9.81
CA THR A 95 6.41 -6.59 10.62
C THR A 95 5.53 -5.34 10.59
N TYR A 96 4.98 -5.00 9.42
CA TYR A 96 4.11 -3.84 9.28
C TYR A 96 2.75 -4.07 9.94
N LEU A 97 2.17 -5.24 9.75
CA LEU A 97 0.89 -5.61 10.35
C LEU A 97 0.94 -5.53 11.88
N ASP A 98 1.97 -6.11 12.47
CA ASP A 98 2.19 -6.07 13.93
C ASP A 98 2.47 -4.64 14.41
N GLY A 99 3.33 -3.91 13.71
CA GLY A 99 3.71 -2.55 14.07
C GLY A 99 2.55 -1.56 14.01
N ALA A 100 1.78 -1.58 12.92
CA ALA A 100 0.61 -0.74 12.71
C ALA A 100 -0.50 -1.04 13.73
N THR A 101 -0.78 -2.32 13.95
CA THR A 101 -1.77 -2.76 14.95
C THR A 101 -1.36 -2.30 16.34
N LYS A 102 -0.10 -2.48 16.72
CA LYS A 102 0.43 -2.03 18.03
C LYS A 102 0.38 -0.51 18.21
N ALA A 103 0.50 0.24 17.12
CA ALA A 103 0.36 1.69 17.14
C ALA A 103 -1.12 2.18 17.18
N GLY A 104 -2.09 1.27 17.10
CA GLY A 104 -3.51 1.60 17.12
C GLY A 104 -4.05 2.16 15.79
N LEU A 105 -3.43 1.81 14.67
CA LEU A 105 -3.97 2.07 13.35
C LEU A 105 -5.02 1.00 12.99
N LYS A 106 -6.06 1.39 12.26
CA LYS A 106 -6.94 0.43 11.60
C LYS A 106 -6.16 -0.19 10.45
N VAL A 107 -6.22 -1.50 10.29
CA VAL A 107 -5.41 -2.21 9.30
C VAL A 107 -6.29 -2.92 8.30
N GLY A 108 -5.99 -2.73 7.02
CA GLY A 108 -6.42 -3.52 5.89
C GLY A 108 -5.21 -4.04 5.13
N VAL A 109 -5.46 -4.83 4.12
CA VAL A 109 -4.39 -5.40 3.31
C VAL A 109 -4.72 -5.34 1.82
N TYR A 110 -3.69 -5.41 0.97
CA TYR A 110 -3.86 -5.57 -0.46
C TYR A 110 -2.93 -6.64 -1.03
N PHE A 111 -3.30 -7.15 -2.19
CA PHE A 111 -2.48 -8.07 -2.97
C PHE A 111 -2.35 -7.54 -4.40
N TYR A 112 -1.10 -7.38 -4.84
CA TYR A 112 -0.81 -6.95 -6.21
C TYR A 112 -0.92 -8.14 -7.16
N THR A 113 -1.96 -8.12 -8.00
CA THR A 113 -2.28 -9.23 -8.88
C THR A 113 -1.62 -9.13 -10.26
N GLN A 114 -1.28 -10.29 -10.80
CA GLN A 114 -0.95 -10.50 -12.21
C GLN A 114 -1.70 -11.73 -12.75
N ALA A 115 -2.81 -12.10 -12.11
CA ALA A 115 -3.60 -13.24 -12.53
C ALA A 115 -4.31 -12.96 -13.86
N ILE A 116 -4.13 -13.85 -14.82
CA ILE A 116 -4.78 -13.82 -16.13
C ILE A 116 -5.82 -14.94 -16.27
N THR A 117 -5.97 -15.79 -15.27
CA THR A 117 -6.95 -16.87 -15.23
C THR A 117 -7.68 -16.91 -13.89
N THR A 118 -8.89 -17.46 -13.89
CA THR A 118 -9.66 -17.70 -12.66
C THR A 118 -8.93 -18.60 -11.66
N ALA A 119 -8.16 -19.56 -12.15
CA ALA A 119 -7.39 -20.47 -11.30
C ALA A 119 -6.29 -19.70 -10.55
N GLU A 120 -5.60 -18.80 -11.22
CA GLU A 120 -4.58 -17.93 -10.61
C GLU A 120 -5.18 -16.96 -9.60
N ALA A 121 -6.31 -16.30 -9.94
CA ALA A 121 -7.00 -15.41 -9.01
C ALA A 121 -7.45 -16.15 -7.73
N LYS A 122 -7.94 -17.39 -7.86
CA LYS A 122 -8.28 -18.24 -6.70
C LYS A 122 -7.04 -18.58 -5.87
N ALA A 123 -5.90 -18.85 -6.51
CA ALA A 123 -4.65 -19.14 -5.82
C ALA A 123 -4.16 -17.91 -5.05
N GLU A 124 -4.27 -16.72 -5.62
CA GLU A 124 -3.94 -15.45 -4.95
C GLU A 124 -4.86 -15.19 -3.75
N ALA A 125 -6.17 -15.37 -3.91
CA ALA A 125 -7.11 -15.22 -2.81
C ALA A 125 -6.80 -16.19 -1.66
N LYS A 126 -6.51 -17.46 -1.98
CA LYS A 126 -6.09 -18.44 -0.96
C LYS A 126 -4.78 -18.02 -0.28
N PHE A 127 -3.82 -17.55 -1.04
CA PHE A 127 -2.53 -17.07 -0.51
C PHE A 127 -2.73 -15.95 0.50
N VAL A 128 -3.61 -14.99 0.21
CA VAL A 128 -3.94 -13.88 1.13
C VAL A 128 -4.63 -14.41 2.38
N LEU A 129 -5.69 -15.23 2.22
CA LEU A 129 -6.46 -15.78 3.33
C LEU A 129 -5.59 -16.58 4.32
N ASP A 130 -4.65 -17.37 3.80
CA ASP A 130 -3.74 -18.16 4.63
C ASP A 130 -2.82 -17.26 5.49
N ARG A 131 -2.46 -16.06 4.98
CA ARG A 131 -1.53 -15.12 5.63
C ARG A 131 -2.17 -14.19 6.63
N ILE A 132 -3.42 -13.82 6.39
CA ILE A 132 -4.18 -12.98 7.32
C ILE A 132 -4.90 -13.79 8.42
N LYS A 133 -4.82 -15.09 8.35
CA LYS A 133 -5.44 -15.97 9.34
C LYS A 133 -4.91 -15.68 10.75
N GLY A 134 -5.82 -15.40 11.66
CA GLY A 134 -5.49 -15.05 13.06
C GLY A 134 -5.29 -13.56 13.31
N TYR A 135 -5.30 -12.72 12.27
CA TYR A 135 -5.30 -11.27 12.41
C TYR A 135 -6.73 -10.71 12.36
N SER A 136 -6.97 -9.65 13.15
CA SER A 136 -8.22 -8.89 13.10
C SER A 136 -8.03 -7.66 12.23
N LEU A 137 -8.60 -7.66 11.03
CA LEU A 137 -8.56 -6.51 10.14
C LEU A 137 -9.79 -5.63 10.34
N GLN A 138 -9.60 -4.32 10.43
CA GLN A 138 -10.68 -3.32 10.56
C GLN A 138 -11.01 -2.65 9.22
N MET A 139 -10.13 -2.83 8.23
CA MET A 139 -10.31 -2.36 6.87
C MET A 139 -10.37 -3.55 5.90
N PRO A 140 -10.91 -3.38 4.68
CA PRO A 140 -11.06 -4.47 3.73
C PRO A 140 -9.73 -5.11 3.26
N VAL A 141 -9.89 -6.24 2.58
CA VAL A 141 -8.86 -6.80 1.70
C VAL A 141 -9.09 -6.24 0.30
N TYR A 142 -8.06 -5.64 -0.28
CA TYR A 142 -8.11 -5.06 -1.62
C TYR A 142 -7.38 -5.95 -2.62
N TYR A 143 -7.94 -6.04 -3.81
CA TYR A 143 -7.34 -6.70 -4.95
C TYR A 143 -6.85 -5.62 -5.91
N ASP A 144 -5.54 -5.46 -5.97
CA ASP A 144 -4.87 -4.37 -6.66
C ASP A 144 -4.56 -4.77 -8.10
N ILE A 145 -5.28 -4.15 -9.05
CA ILE A 145 -5.18 -4.40 -10.49
C ILE A 145 -4.69 -3.11 -11.15
N GLU A 146 -3.44 -3.08 -11.56
CA GLU A 146 -2.87 -1.86 -12.17
C GLU A 146 -2.78 -1.96 -13.70
N SER A 147 -2.09 -2.96 -14.21
CA SER A 147 -1.96 -3.19 -15.65
C SER A 147 -1.88 -4.68 -15.96
N VAL A 148 -2.52 -5.09 -17.03
CA VAL A 148 -2.48 -6.45 -17.57
C VAL A 148 -1.69 -6.45 -18.87
#